data_10c6a2a243ec19590b5bba52d168f065
#
_entry.id   10c6a2a243ec19590b5bba52d168f065
#
_cell.length_a   1.000
_cell.length_b   1.000
_cell.length_c   1.000
_cell.angle_alpha   90.00
_cell.angle_beta   90.00
_cell.angle_gamma   90.00
#
_symmetry.space_group_name_H-M   'P 1'
#
loop_
_entity.id
_entity.type
_entity.pdbx_description
1 polymer ?
#
loop_
_entity_poly.entity_id
_entity_poly.type
_entity_poly.pdbx_seq_one_letter_code
_entity_poly.pdbx_strand_id
1 'polypeptide(L)'
;PEKPNLYSSKEGAQEAHEAIRPSDVKLKQTDLKGMERDAERLYELIWRQFVACQMTPAKYLSTNIQVAAGDFELRAKGRILKFDGYTRVMPQQGKGGEDEVLPEIQVDDVMALQALEPKQHFTKPPARYAEASLVKELEKRGIGRPSTYASIISTIQDRGYVTLNNRRFYAEKMGDIVTERLNESFPNLMDYGFTANMEESLDDVAQGEVLWKKVLNDFYSDFSAKLSA
;
A
#
# COMPACT_ATOMS: atom_id res chain seq x y z
N PRO A 1 9.51 20.93 -12.12
CA PRO A 1 10.78 20.52 -12.71
C PRO A 1 10.89 21.02 -14.16
N GLU A 2 12.10 21.20 -14.65
CA GLU A 2 12.34 21.62 -16.04
C GLU A 2 11.98 20.52 -17.05
N LYS A 3 12.03 19.28 -16.62
CA LYS A 3 11.66 18.10 -17.40
C LYS A 3 10.62 17.28 -16.63
N PRO A 4 9.72 16.57 -17.32
CA PRO A 4 8.78 15.70 -16.66
C PRO A 4 9.50 14.57 -15.92
N ASN A 5 8.95 14.16 -14.78
CA ASN A 5 9.41 12.97 -14.07
C ASN A 5 9.03 11.73 -14.89
N LEU A 6 9.98 10.82 -15.10
CA LEU A 6 9.77 9.56 -15.79
C LEU A 6 9.63 8.44 -14.76
N TYR A 7 8.67 7.56 -14.98
CA TYR A 7 8.41 6.40 -14.16
C TYR A 7 8.50 5.16 -15.04
N SER A 8 9.21 4.14 -14.57
CA SER A 8 9.26 2.84 -15.25
C SER A 8 8.01 2.02 -14.91
N SER A 9 7.56 1.21 -15.85
CA SER A 9 6.62 0.14 -15.57
C SER A 9 7.25 -0.90 -14.65
N LYS A 10 6.45 -1.53 -13.79
CA LYS A 10 6.91 -2.70 -13.05
C LYS A 10 7.03 -3.88 -14.01
N GLU A 11 7.94 -4.80 -13.72
CA GLU A 11 8.02 -6.09 -14.38
C GLU A 11 6.67 -6.82 -14.22
N GLY A 12 6.12 -7.36 -15.31
CA GLY A 12 4.78 -7.95 -15.33
C GLY A 12 3.61 -6.95 -15.41
N ALA A 13 3.87 -5.65 -15.65
CA ALA A 13 2.81 -4.69 -15.92
C ALA A 13 2.13 -5.01 -17.27
N GLN A 14 0.81 -5.01 -17.29
CA GLN A 14 0.03 -5.21 -18.51
C GLN A 14 0.19 -3.97 -19.42
N GLU A 15 0.94 -4.08 -20.49
CA GLU A 15 1.34 -2.97 -21.36
C GLU A 15 0.18 -2.18 -21.98
N ALA A 16 -0.99 -2.82 -22.16
CA ALA A 16 -2.17 -2.17 -22.73
C ALA A 16 -2.87 -1.17 -21.79
N HIS A 17 -2.44 -1.06 -20.53
CA HIS A 17 -3.08 -0.21 -19.52
C HIS A 17 -2.24 1.03 -19.26
N GLU A 18 -2.86 2.21 -19.39
CA GLU A 18 -2.26 3.46 -18.94
C GLU A 18 -2.53 3.70 -17.43
N ALA A 19 -1.69 4.55 -16.82
CA ALA A 19 -1.88 4.97 -15.44
C ALA A 19 -3.20 5.75 -15.26
N ILE A 20 -3.78 5.67 -14.07
CA ILE A 20 -4.97 6.46 -13.72
C ILE A 20 -4.58 7.93 -13.70
N ARG A 21 -5.26 8.73 -14.49
CA ARG A 21 -5.04 10.18 -14.65
C ARG A 21 -6.36 10.92 -14.85
N PRO A 22 -6.42 12.22 -14.55
CA PRO A 22 -7.59 13.02 -14.93
C PRO A 22 -7.69 13.11 -16.45
N SER A 23 -8.91 13.18 -16.98
CA SER A 23 -9.17 13.38 -18.43
C SER A 23 -8.67 14.75 -18.90
N ASP A 24 -8.79 15.76 -18.07
CA ASP A 24 -8.23 17.11 -18.29
C ASP A 24 -7.57 17.62 -17.01
N VAL A 25 -6.25 17.81 -17.08
CA VAL A 25 -5.45 18.31 -15.93
C VAL A 25 -5.81 19.76 -15.56
N LYS A 26 -6.35 20.53 -16.49
CA LYS A 26 -6.77 21.92 -16.22
C LYS A 26 -8.06 21.99 -15.40
N LEU A 27 -8.88 20.95 -15.45
CA LEU A 27 -10.13 20.86 -14.74
C LEU A 27 -9.88 20.43 -13.30
N LYS A 28 -10.19 21.31 -12.35
CA LYS A 28 -10.08 21.01 -10.91
C LYS A 28 -11.41 20.49 -10.37
N GLN A 29 -11.39 19.84 -9.23
CA GLN A 29 -12.60 19.38 -8.52
C GLN A 29 -13.61 20.51 -8.32
N THR A 30 -13.15 21.73 -8.03
CA THR A 30 -14.01 22.92 -7.86
C THR A 30 -14.78 23.34 -9.10
N ASP A 31 -14.30 22.90 -10.26
CA ASP A 31 -14.91 23.24 -11.57
C ASP A 31 -15.98 22.20 -11.98
N LEU A 32 -16.00 21.04 -11.29
CA LEU A 32 -16.98 19.97 -11.50
C LEU A 32 -18.32 20.36 -10.88
N LYS A 33 -19.37 20.38 -11.69
CA LYS A 33 -20.72 20.68 -11.23
C LYS A 33 -21.63 19.49 -11.48
N GLY A 34 -22.44 19.14 -10.45
CA GLY A 34 -23.46 18.10 -10.58
C GLY A 34 -22.95 16.67 -10.49
N MET A 35 -21.71 16.48 -10.05
CA MET A 35 -21.21 15.15 -9.70
C MET A 35 -21.63 14.74 -8.30
N GLU A 36 -21.68 13.43 -8.09
CA GLU A 36 -21.87 12.84 -6.78
C GLU A 36 -20.65 13.12 -5.89
N ARG A 37 -20.87 13.35 -4.60
CA ARG A 37 -19.81 13.77 -3.65
C ARG A 37 -18.62 12.84 -3.61
N ASP A 38 -18.83 11.52 -3.70
CA ASP A 38 -17.74 10.54 -3.65
C ASP A 38 -16.97 10.51 -4.98
N ALA A 39 -17.65 10.76 -6.10
CA ALA A 39 -16.99 10.92 -7.40
C ALA A 39 -16.12 12.20 -7.45
N GLU A 40 -16.59 13.30 -6.86
CA GLU A 40 -15.79 14.54 -6.73
C GLU A 40 -14.52 14.31 -5.91
N ARG A 41 -14.64 13.59 -4.78
CA ARG A 41 -13.50 13.25 -3.92
C ARG A 41 -12.50 12.33 -4.61
N LEU A 42 -13.00 11.34 -5.35
CA LEU A 42 -12.15 10.43 -6.11
C LEU A 42 -11.41 11.19 -7.22
N TYR A 43 -12.10 12.07 -7.95
CA TYR A 43 -11.47 12.91 -8.96
C TYR A 43 -10.39 13.81 -8.34
N GLU A 44 -10.67 14.46 -7.21
CA GLU A 44 -9.69 15.27 -6.49
C GLU A 44 -8.44 14.46 -6.10
N LEU A 45 -8.63 13.23 -5.60
CA LEU A 45 -7.53 12.36 -5.24
C LEU A 45 -6.68 12.00 -6.46
N ILE A 46 -7.30 11.61 -7.57
CA ILE A 46 -6.62 11.27 -8.82
C ILE A 46 -5.86 12.51 -9.35
N TRP A 47 -6.51 13.66 -9.39
CA TRP A 47 -5.92 14.90 -9.87
C TRP A 47 -4.70 15.30 -9.02
N ARG A 48 -4.84 15.29 -7.69
CA ARG A 48 -3.75 15.62 -6.76
C ARG A 48 -2.57 14.67 -6.92
N GLN A 49 -2.82 13.37 -6.99
CA GLN A 49 -1.78 12.37 -7.15
C GLN A 49 -1.05 12.55 -8.49
N PHE A 50 -1.78 12.76 -9.57
CA PHE A 50 -1.22 12.95 -10.89
C PHE A 50 -0.38 14.23 -10.97
N VAL A 51 -0.88 15.35 -10.46
CA VAL A 51 -0.13 16.62 -10.46
C VAL A 51 1.09 16.52 -9.52
N ALA A 52 0.91 15.97 -8.32
CA ALA A 52 1.98 15.83 -7.33
C ALA A 52 3.15 15.00 -7.84
N CYS A 53 2.89 13.90 -8.59
CA CYS A 53 3.95 13.04 -9.13
C CYS A 53 4.85 13.78 -10.15
N GLN A 54 4.35 14.83 -10.79
CA GLN A 54 5.11 15.65 -11.73
C GLN A 54 5.71 16.91 -11.09
N MET A 55 5.47 17.17 -9.81
CA MET A 55 6.04 18.32 -9.08
C MET A 55 7.43 18.02 -8.53
N THR A 56 8.16 19.08 -8.21
CA THR A 56 9.43 18.98 -7.49
C THR A 56 9.24 18.44 -6.09
N PRO A 57 10.19 17.67 -5.54
CA PRO A 57 10.14 17.20 -4.16
C PRO A 57 10.09 18.35 -3.15
N ALA A 58 9.41 18.13 -2.03
CA ALA A 58 9.50 19.01 -0.87
C ALA A 58 10.91 18.93 -0.26
N LYS A 59 11.40 20.06 0.26
CA LYS A 59 12.72 20.14 0.90
C LYS A 59 12.56 20.48 2.37
N TYR A 60 13.17 19.68 3.21
CA TYR A 60 13.20 19.85 4.64
C TYR A 60 14.62 20.07 5.14
N LEU A 61 14.77 20.91 6.14
CA LEU A 61 15.99 20.96 6.96
C LEU A 61 15.74 20.07 8.18
N SER A 62 16.47 18.97 8.29
CA SER A 62 16.37 18.05 9.43
C SER A 62 17.49 18.32 10.42
N THR A 63 17.14 18.46 11.67
CA THR A 63 18.07 18.64 12.78
C THR A 63 18.01 17.38 13.65
N ASN A 64 19.18 16.82 13.97
CA ASN A 64 19.32 15.73 14.93
C ASN A 64 20.24 16.21 16.04
N ILE A 65 19.75 16.19 17.26
CA ILE A 65 20.51 16.53 18.46
C ILE A 65 20.79 15.25 19.22
N GLN A 66 22.05 15.05 19.61
CA GLN A 66 22.47 13.97 20.49
C GLN A 66 23.03 14.58 21.75
N VAL A 67 22.56 14.14 22.90
CA VAL A 67 23.01 14.67 24.21
C VAL A 67 23.56 13.50 25.04
N ALA A 68 24.80 13.61 25.48
CA ALA A 68 25.38 12.67 26.42
C ALA A 68 24.94 13.02 27.86
N ALA A 69 24.43 12.02 28.59
CA ALA A 69 23.97 12.17 29.97
C ALA A 69 24.51 11.00 30.81
N GLY A 70 25.78 11.13 31.27
CA GLY A 70 26.48 10.01 31.89
C GLY A 70 26.64 8.83 30.94
N ASP A 71 26.13 7.67 31.33
CA ASP A 71 26.14 6.45 30.51
C ASP A 71 24.99 6.39 29.48
N PHE A 72 24.14 7.41 29.39
CA PHE A 72 22.98 7.44 28.53
C PHE A 72 23.18 8.42 27.37
N GLU A 73 22.58 8.09 26.23
CA GLU A 73 22.50 8.96 25.06
C GLU A 73 21.02 9.34 24.81
N LEU A 74 20.73 10.63 24.82
CA LEU A 74 19.42 11.17 24.50
C LEU A 74 19.42 11.69 23.07
N ARG A 75 18.29 11.56 22.36
CA ARG A 75 18.17 11.98 20.97
C ARG A 75 16.89 12.79 20.77
N ALA A 76 17.03 13.93 20.12
CA ALA A 76 15.91 14.70 19.61
C ALA A 76 16.03 14.86 18.09
N LYS A 77 14.89 14.82 17.40
CA LYS A 77 14.81 15.01 15.95
C LYS A 77 13.76 16.06 15.65
N GLY A 78 14.15 17.03 14.85
CA GLY A 78 13.24 18.05 14.34
C GLY A 78 13.43 18.23 12.84
N ARG A 79 12.48 18.89 12.20
CA ARG A 79 12.58 19.29 10.80
C ARG A 79 11.80 20.57 10.55
N ILE A 80 12.28 21.35 9.61
CA ILE A 80 11.64 22.58 9.16
C ILE A 80 11.41 22.47 7.66
N LEU A 81 10.19 22.74 7.21
CA LEU A 81 9.87 22.82 5.79
C LEU A 81 10.54 24.07 5.18
N LYS A 82 11.42 23.86 4.20
CA LYS A 82 12.09 24.93 3.45
C LYS A 82 11.44 25.20 2.11
N PHE A 83 10.90 24.16 1.49
CA PHE A 83 10.20 24.27 0.21
C PHE A 83 9.11 23.21 0.16
N ASP A 84 7.87 23.63 -0.08
CA ASP A 84 6.69 22.77 -0.03
C ASP A 84 6.61 21.75 -1.17
N GLY A 85 7.11 22.09 -2.36
CA GLY A 85 7.10 21.19 -3.51
C GLY A 85 5.73 20.56 -3.75
N TYR A 86 5.69 19.23 -3.92
CA TYR A 86 4.45 18.48 -4.17
C TYR A 86 3.45 18.52 -2.99
N THR A 87 3.92 18.77 -1.75
CA THR A 87 3.03 18.81 -0.59
C THR A 87 2.04 19.98 -0.64
N ARG A 88 2.30 20.97 -1.47
CA ARG A 88 1.37 22.08 -1.74
C ARG A 88 0.05 21.60 -2.36
N VAL A 89 0.10 20.58 -3.20
CA VAL A 89 -1.07 19.98 -3.84
C VAL A 89 -1.58 18.78 -3.08
N MET A 90 -0.67 18.01 -2.49
CA MET A 90 -0.95 16.79 -1.74
C MET A 90 -0.39 16.90 -0.33
N PRO A 91 -1.10 17.62 0.59
CA PRO A 91 -0.68 17.73 1.98
C PRO A 91 -0.55 16.35 2.62
N GLN A 92 0.50 16.13 3.39
CA GLN A 92 0.65 14.87 4.11
C GLN A 92 -0.47 14.74 5.14
N GLN A 93 -1.43 13.86 4.88
CA GLN A 93 -2.43 13.45 5.87
C GLN A 93 -1.82 12.38 6.76
N GLY A 94 -1.52 12.70 7.98
CA GLY A 94 -1.06 11.72 8.96
C GLY A 94 -0.23 12.36 10.05
N LYS A 95 -0.04 11.64 11.12
CA LYS A 95 0.86 11.90 12.25
C LYS A 95 2.36 11.89 11.83
N GLY A 96 2.69 12.51 10.74
CA GLY A 96 4.02 13.05 10.58
C GLY A 96 4.08 14.17 11.58
N GLY A 97 4.93 14.04 12.60
CA GLY A 97 5.00 14.99 13.68
C GLY A 97 4.98 16.40 13.11
N GLU A 98 4.26 17.27 13.77
CA GLU A 98 4.36 18.70 13.56
C GLU A 98 5.81 19.02 13.31
N ASP A 99 6.10 19.84 12.32
CA ASP A 99 7.47 20.22 12.03
C ASP A 99 8.07 20.79 13.33
N GLU A 100 8.70 19.93 14.12
CA GLU A 100 9.23 20.27 15.43
C GLU A 100 10.49 21.07 15.21
N VAL A 101 10.39 22.35 15.53
CA VAL A 101 11.52 23.25 15.44
C VAL A 101 12.34 23.07 16.71
N LEU A 102 13.49 22.43 16.60
CA LEU A 102 14.43 22.32 17.69
C LEU A 102 15.19 23.64 17.89
N PRO A 103 15.57 23.94 19.14
CA PRO A 103 16.39 25.13 19.43
C PRO A 103 17.74 25.04 18.71
N GLU A 104 18.30 26.19 18.41
CA GLU A 104 19.67 26.32 17.91
C GLU A 104 20.62 26.04 19.05
N ILE A 105 21.44 25.00 18.93
CA ILE A 105 22.47 24.63 19.91
C ILE A 105 23.78 24.34 19.19
N GLN A 106 24.87 24.47 19.90
CA GLN A 106 26.22 24.17 19.42
C GLN A 106 26.71 22.84 20.01
N VAL A 107 27.77 22.31 19.41
CA VAL A 107 28.44 21.13 19.96
C VAL A 107 29.08 21.55 21.30
N ASP A 108 28.98 20.67 22.30
CA ASP A 108 29.44 20.85 23.67
C ASP A 108 28.64 21.86 24.51
N ASP A 109 27.50 22.35 24.03
CA ASP A 109 26.56 23.09 24.87
C ASP A 109 26.06 22.24 26.04
N VAL A 110 26.10 22.79 27.25
CA VAL A 110 25.60 22.11 28.45
C VAL A 110 24.11 22.31 28.60
N MET A 111 23.38 21.21 28.66
CA MET A 111 21.93 21.22 28.80
C MET A 111 21.50 20.86 30.22
N ALA A 112 20.56 21.63 30.80
CA ALA A 112 20.00 21.36 32.12
C ALA A 112 18.77 20.46 31.97
N LEU A 113 18.76 19.32 32.67
CA LEU A 113 17.60 18.46 32.76
C LEU A 113 16.46 19.15 33.52
N GLN A 114 15.34 19.40 32.83
CA GLN A 114 14.16 20.05 33.43
C GLN A 114 13.20 19.03 34.02
N ALA A 115 12.94 17.93 33.31
CA ALA A 115 12.05 16.88 33.73
C ALA A 115 12.41 15.54 33.07
N LEU A 116 12.12 14.44 33.77
CA LEU A 116 12.21 13.09 33.25
C LEU A 116 10.84 12.43 33.38
N GLU A 117 10.25 12.07 32.25
CA GLU A 117 8.96 11.38 32.21
C GLU A 117 9.14 9.91 31.80
N PRO A 118 9.25 8.98 32.75
CA PRO A 118 9.37 7.57 32.40
C PRO A 118 8.05 7.07 31.82
N LYS A 119 8.09 6.47 30.63
CA LYS A 119 6.91 5.87 29.98
C LYS A 119 7.19 4.42 29.66
N GLN A 120 6.30 3.56 30.12
CA GLN A 120 6.34 2.14 29.76
C GLN A 120 5.74 1.94 28.35
N HIS A 121 6.46 1.23 27.50
CA HIS A 121 6.03 0.86 26.17
C HIS A 121 6.02 -0.66 26.02
N PHE A 122 5.01 -1.16 25.32
CA PHE A 122 4.91 -2.57 25.00
C PHE A 122 4.99 -2.75 23.48
N THR A 123 5.62 -3.80 23.04
CA THR A 123 5.54 -4.23 21.64
C THR A 123 4.09 -4.61 21.32
N LYS A 124 3.67 -4.29 20.12
CA LYS A 124 2.32 -4.63 19.63
C LYS A 124 2.45 -5.67 18.53
N PRO A 125 1.50 -6.62 18.44
CA PRO A 125 1.44 -7.53 17.30
C PRO A 125 1.24 -6.73 15.99
N PRO A 126 1.54 -7.32 14.83
CA PRO A 126 1.22 -6.73 13.55
C PRO A 126 -0.26 -6.33 13.49
N ALA A 127 -0.53 -5.19 12.89
CA ALA A 127 -1.91 -4.73 12.75
C ALA A 127 -2.67 -5.65 11.77
N ARG A 128 -3.97 -5.88 12.03
CA ARG A 128 -4.85 -6.57 11.08
C ARG A 128 -4.89 -5.83 9.76
N TYR A 129 -5.08 -6.56 8.69
CA TYR A 129 -5.21 -5.95 7.37
C TYR A 129 -6.40 -5.00 7.28
N ALA A 130 -6.19 -3.88 6.62
CA ALA A 130 -7.23 -3.06 6.02
C ALA A 130 -7.29 -3.40 4.53
N GLU A 131 -8.33 -2.96 3.81
CA GLU A 131 -8.46 -3.19 2.37
C GLU A 131 -7.19 -2.82 1.60
N ALA A 132 -6.70 -1.59 1.77
CA ALA A 132 -5.49 -1.12 1.09
C ALA A 132 -4.23 -1.92 1.46
N SER A 133 -4.08 -2.35 2.72
CA SER A 133 -2.92 -3.14 3.12
C SER A 133 -3.02 -4.59 2.67
N LEU A 134 -4.23 -5.14 2.51
CA LEU A 134 -4.45 -6.46 1.93
C LEU A 134 -4.12 -6.45 0.44
N VAL A 135 -4.61 -5.45 -0.31
CA VAL A 135 -4.25 -5.29 -1.73
C VAL A 135 -2.73 -5.20 -1.90
N LYS A 136 -2.06 -4.41 -1.07
CA LYS A 136 -0.59 -4.30 -1.11
C LYS A 136 0.11 -5.63 -0.83
N GLU A 137 -0.41 -6.45 0.07
CA GLU A 137 0.16 -7.76 0.36
C GLU A 137 -0.09 -8.75 -0.80
N LEU A 138 -1.29 -8.73 -1.41
CA LEU A 138 -1.61 -9.52 -2.61
C LEU A 138 -0.67 -9.14 -3.77
N GLU A 139 -0.52 -7.85 -4.03
CA GLU A 139 0.40 -7.33 -5.05
C GLU A 139 1.84 -7.77 -4.80
N LYS A 140 2.31 -7.68 -3.56
CA LYS A 140 3.66 -8.11 -3.17
C LYS A 140 3.91 -9.60 -3.42
N ARG A 141 2.86 -10.41 -3.30
CA ARG A 141 2.93 -11.87 -3.51
C ARG A 141 2.63 -12.30 -4.93
N GLY A 142 2.33 -11.37 -5.84
CA GLY A 142 1.94 -11.68 -7.22
C GLY A 142 0.55 -12.30 -7.35
N ILE A 143 -0.30 -12.18 -6.30
CA ILE A 143 -1.65 -12.76 -6.26
C ILE A 143 -2.66 -11.73 -6.75
N GLY A 144 -3.39 -12.06 -7.79
CA GLY A 144 -4.35 -11.15 -8.42
C GLY A 144 -3.69 -10.07 -9.29
N ARG A 145 -4.53 -9.26 -9.89
CA ARG A 145 -4.14 -8.13 -10.76
C ARG A 145 -4.99 -6.91 -10.39
N PRO A 146 -4.65 -5.70 -10.81
CA PRO A 146 -5.45 -4.50 -10.52
C PRO A 146 -6.94 -4.65 -10.80
N SER A 147 -7.29 -5.38 -11.86
CA SER A 147 -8.69 -5.66 -12.24
C SER A 147 -9.43 -6.62 -11.32
N THR A 148 -8.73 -7.41 -10.50
CA THR A 148 -9.33 -8.47 -9.66
C THR A 148 -9.28 -8.17 -8.15
N TYR A 149 -8.47 -7.22 -7.68
CA TYR A 149 -8.35 -6.95 -6.24
C TYR A 149 -9.68 -6.60 -5.57
N ALA A 150 -10.50 -5.76 -6.22
CA ALA A 150 -11.78 -5.36 -5.65
C ALA A 150 -12.74 -6.55 -5.53
N SER A 151 -12.81 -7.43 -6.55
CA SER A 151 -13.66 -8.62 -6.53
C SER A 151 -13.18 -9.66 -5.51
N ILE A 152 -11.87 -9.82 -5.31
CA ILE A 152 -11.32 -10.68 -4.26
C ILE A 152 -11.79 -10.20 -2.89
N ILE A 153 -11.66 -8.89 -2.60
CA ILE A 153 -12.03 -8.30 -1.32
C ILE A 153 -13.55 -8.41 -1.08
N SER A 154 -14.39 -8.11 -2.07
CA SER A 154 -15.84 -8.29 -1.90
C SER A 154 -16.22 -9.75 -1.72
N THR A 155 -15.63 -10.68 -2.48
CA THR A 155 -15.94 -12.11 -2.38
C THR A 155 -15.70 -12.67 -0.97
N ILE A 156 -14.59 -12.33 -0.33
CA ILE A 156 -14.32 -12.85 1.02
C ILE A 156 -15.27 -12.28 2.07
N GLN A 157 -15.78 -11.07 1.88
CA GLN A 157 -16.80 -10.45 2.74
C GLN A 157 -18.19 -11.03 2.46
N ASP A 158 -18.60 -11.11 1.19
CA ASP A 158 -19.93 -11.59 0.77
C ASP A 158 -20.17 -13.05 1.16
N ARG A 159 -19.10 -13.85 1.17
CA ARG A 159 -19.15 -15.25 1.63
C ARG A 159 -19.04 -15.40 3.16
N GLY A 160 -18.92 -14.30 3.90
CA GLY A 160 -18.80 -14.33 5.35
C GLY A 160 -17.49 -14.97 5.86
N TYR A 161 -16.44 -14.99 5.05
CA TYR A 161 -15.13 -15.49 5.49
C TYR A 161 -14.42 -14.50 6.39
N VAL A 162 -14.68 -13.21 6.17
CA VAL A 162 -14.17 -12.11 6.99
C VAL A 162 -15.27 -11.07 7.20
N THR A 163 -15.16 -10.33 8.31
CA THR A 163 -15.93 -9.11 8.55
C THR A 163 -15.02 -7.90 8.60
N LEU A 164 -15.56 -6.74 8.23
CA LEU A 164 -14.86 -5.47 8.30
C LEU A 164 -15.34 -4.68 9.51
N ASN A 165 -14.49 -4.52 10.51
CA ASN A 165 -14.76 -3.71 11.70
C ASN A 165 -13.67 -2.64 11.86
N ASN A 166 -14.08 -1.38 12.04
CA ASN A 166 -13.17 -0.23 12.14
C ASN A 166 -12.09 -0.21 11.03
N ARG A 167 -12.50 -0.50 9.79
CA ARG A 167 -11.62 -0.59 8.60
C ARG A 167 -10.55 -1.68 8.71
N ARG A 168 -10.76 -2.73 9.51
CA ARG A 168 -9.87 -3.87 9.67
C ARG A 168 -10.62 -5.16 9.44
N PHE A 169 -9.99 -6.10 8.74
CA PHE A 169 -10.55 -7.42 8.53
C PHE A 169 -10.35 -8.30 9.75
N TYR A 170 -11.40 -9.05 10.08
CA TYR A 170 -11.42 -10.08 11.08
C TYR A 170 -11.84 -11.38 10.41
N ALA A 171 -11.04 -12.43 10.59
CA ALA A 171 -11.42 -13.76 10.12
C ALA A 171 -12.64 -14.24 10.91
N GLU A 172 -13.57 -14.86 10.19
CA GLU A 172 -14.76 -15.48 10.74
C GLU A 172 -14.61 -17.00 10.79
N LYS A 173 -15.34 -17.65 11.66
CA LYS A 173 -15.29 -19.11 11.81
C LYS A 173 -15.53 -19.86 10.48
N MET A 174 -16.40 -19.33 9.63
CA MET A 174 -16.62 -19.89 8.29
C MET A 174 -15.37 -19.82 7.43
N GLY A 175 -14.65 -18.70 7.48
CA GLY A 175 -13.37 -18.54 6.78
C GLY A 175 -12.31 -19.54 7.25
N ASP A 176 -12.19 -19.73 8.55
CA ASP A 176 -11.26 -20.70 9.14
C ASP A 176 -11.59 -22.13 8.70
N ILE A 177 -12.86 -22.55 8.81
CA ILE A 177 -13.30 -23.89 8.40
C ILE A 177 -13.04 -24.15 6.91
N VAL A 178 -13.42 -23.19 6.05
CA VAL A 178 -13.21 -23.35 4.60
C VAL A 178 -11.72 -23.41 4.27
N THR A 179 -10.91 -22.55 4.88
CA THR A 179 -9.45 -22.55 4.68
C THR A 179 -8.82 -23.86 5.14
N GLU A 180 -9.21 -24.35 6.31
CA GLU A 180 -8.72 -25.63 6.85
C GLU A 180 -9.06 -26.80 5.92
N ARG A 181 -10.31 -26.90 5.49
CA ARG A 181 -10.77 -27.94 4.55
C ARG A 181 -10.07 -27.89 3.18
N LEU A 182 -9.89 -26.70 2.66
CA LEU A 182 -9.16 -26.53 1.39
C LEU A 182 -7.68 -26.88 1.53
N ASN A 183 -7.05 -26.54 2.65
CA ASN A 183 -5.67 -26.93 2.92
C ASN A 183 -5.51 -28.47 3.04
N GLU A 184 -6.47 -29.16 3.65
CA GLU A 184 -6.45 -30.61 3.75
C GLU A 184 -6.62 -31.30 2.37
N SER A 185 -7.57 -30.82 1.57
CA SER A 185 -7.94 -31.49 0.31
C SER A 185 -7.10 -30.99 -0.88
N PHE A 186 -6.70 -29.73 -0.90
CA PHE A 186 -6.02 -29.06 -2.01
C PHE A 186 -4.83 -28.20 -1.54
N PRO A 187 -3.83 -28.76 -0.84
CA PRO A 187 -2.74 -27.96 -0.27
C PRO A 187 -1.98 -27.15 -1.33
N ASN A 188 -1.83 -27.70 -2.55
CA ASN A 188 -1.14 -26.98 -3.64
C ASN A 188 -1.92 -25.73 -4.08
N LEU A 189 -3.27 -25.79 -4.14
CA LEU A 189 -4.11 -24.64 -4.54
C LEU A 189 -4.09 -23.54 -3.47
N MET A 190 -3.84 -23.90 -2.22
CA MET A 190 -3.78 -22.97 -1.10
C MET A 190 -2.39 -22.36 -0.90
N ASP A 191 -1.39 -22.84 -1.63
CA ASP A 191 -0.06 -22.25 -1.62
C ASP A 191 -0.06 -20.90 -2.37
N TYR A 192 0.55 -19.90 -1.75
CA TYR A 192 0.61 -18.56 -2.35
C TYR A 192 1.40 -18.55 -3.67
N GLY A 193 2.45 -19.37 -3.77
CA GLY A 193 3.25 -19.51 -4.97
C GLY A 193 2.45 -20.10 -6.13
N PHE A 194 1.53 -21.02 -5.86
CA PHE A 194 0.68 -21.60 -6.90
C PHE A 194 -0.16 -20.52 -7.61
N THR A 195 -0.84 -19.66 -6.84
CA THR A 195 -1.66 -18.58 -7.42
C THR A 195 -0.80 -17.58 -8.17
N ALA A 196 0.34 -17.19 -7.63
CA ALA A 196 1.28 -16.29 -8.31
C ALA A 196 1.77 -16.85 -9.65
N ASN A 197 2.20 -18.12 -9.67
CA ASN A 197 2.64 -18.80 -10.89
C ASN A 197 1.50 -18.97 -11.93
N MET A 198 0.27 -19.17 -11.46
CA MET A 198 -0.89 -19.23 -12.36
C MET A 198 -1.15 -17.88 -13.04
N GLU A 199 -1.07 -16.78 -12.28
CA GLU A 199 -1.19 -15.43 -12.83
C GLU A 199 -0.09 -15.11 -13.84
N GLU A 200 1.16 -15.53 -13.57
CA GLU A 200 2.28 -15.40 -14.49
C GLU A 200 2.06 -16.22 -15.76
N SER A 201 1.61 -17.47 -15.64
CA SER A 201 1.27 -18.31 -16.79
C SER A 201 0.15 -17.71 -17.65
N LEU A 202 -0.79 -17.01 -17.05
CA LEU A 202 -1.85 -16.30 -17.80
C LEU A 202 -1.30 -15.07 -18.52
N ASP A 203 -0.32 -14.37 -17.94
CA ASP A 203 0.37 -13.28 -18.61
C ASP A 203 1.19 -13.80 -19.82
N ASP A 204 1.87 -14.95 -19.68
CA ASP A 204 2.59 -15.62 -20.78
C ASP A 204 1.63 -16.03 -21.93
N VAL A 205 0.42 -16.48 -21.58
CA VAL A 205 -0.62 -16.76 -22.59
C VAL A 205 -1.05 -15.47 -23.30
N ALA A 206 -1.20 -14.36 -22.58
CA ALA A 206 -1.55 -13.06 -23.16
C ALA A 206 -0.47 -12.51 -24.10
N GLN A 207 0.81 -12.82 -23.81
CA GLN A 207 1.96 -12.49 -24.66
C GLN A 207 2.18 -13.46 -25.83
N GLY A 208 1.44 -14.58 -25.85
CA GLY A 208 1.54 -15.59 -26.88
C GLY A 208 2.72 -16.57 -26.72
N GLU A 209 3.38 -16.55 -25.58
CA GLU A 209 4.53 -17.41 -25.27
C GLU A 209 4.11 -18.84 -24.89
N VAL A 210 2.93 -18.98 -24.29
CA VAL A 210 2.36 -20.25 -23.83
C VAL A 210 0.95 -20.45 -24.38
N LEU A 211 0.63 -21.68 -24.79
CA LEU A 211 -0.73 -22.02 -25.24
C LEU A 211 -1.66 -22.18 -24.03
N TRP A 212 -2.77 -21.48 -24.04
CA TRP A 212 -3.80 -21.56 -22.98
C TRP A 212 -4.29 -22.99 -22.70
N LYS A 213 -4.37 -23.83 -23.73
CA LYS A 213 -4.75 -25.25 -23.59
C LYS A 213 -3.77 -26.04 -22.72
N LYS A 214 -2.47 -25.72 -22.79
CA LYS A 214 -1.46 -26.36 -21.95
C LYS A 214 -1.67 -26.00 -20.49
N VAL A 215 -1.79 -24.72 -20.18
CA VAL A 215 -2.03 -24.23 -18.81
C VAL A 215 -3.29 -24.89 -18.23
N LEU A 216 -4.36 -24.95 -19.01
CA LEU A 216 -5.63 -25.54 -18.58
C LEU A 216 -5.51 -27.06 -18.35
N ASN A 217 -4.84 -27.79 -19.22
CA ASN A 217 -4.63 -29.23 -19.07
C ASN A 217 -3.77 -29.57 -17.86
N ASP A 218 -2.69 -28.85 -17.66
CA ASP A 218 -1.79 -29.04 -16.51
C ASP A 218 -2.55 -28.83 -15.19
N PHE A 219 -3.31 -27.73 -15.09
CA PHE A 219 -4.18 -27.47 -13.94
C PHE A 219 -5.24 -28.55 -13.74
N TYR A 220 -5.99 -28.89 -14.79
CA TYR A 220 -7.14 -29.80 -14.70
C TYR A 220 -6.72 -31.22 -14.33
N SER A 221 -5.56 -31.67 -14.80
CA SER A 221 -5.03 -33.01 -14.50
C SER A 221 -4.76 -33.19 -13.01
N ASP A 222 -4.09 -32.23 -12.38
CA ASP A 222 -3.82 -32.26 -10.92
C ASP A 222 -5.09 -32.07 -10.09
N PHE A 223 -5.94 -31.13 -10.51
CA PHE A 223 -7.20 -30.83 -9.84
C PHE A 223 -8.18 -32.02 -9.84
N SER A 224 -8.39 -32.64 -11.02
CA SER A 224 -9.34 -33.76 -11.17
C SER A 224 -8.89 -35.00 -10.41
N ALA A 225 -7.60 -35.25 -10.35
CA ALA A 225 -7.06 -36.37 -9.57
C ALA A 225 -7.35 -36.21 -8.06
N LYS A 226 -7.19 -35.01 -7.54
CA LYS A 226 -7.47 -34.68 -6.12
C LYS A 226 -8.97 -34.63 -5.81
N LEU A 227 -9.80 -34.21 -6.77
CA LEU A 227 -11.25 -34.16 -6.60
C LEU A 227 -11.87 -35.55 -6.49
N SER A 228 -11.22 -36.56 -7.10
CA SER A 228 -11.70 -37.93 -7.14
C SER A 228 -11.16 -38.79 -5.98
N ALA A 229 -10.23 -38.30 -5.19
CA ALA A 229 -9.65 -38.96 -4.04
C ALA A 229 -10.42 -38.61 -2.75
#